data_5144ca9c487a2a4b9c76d8aec150a588
#
_entry.id   5144ca9c487a2a4b9c76d8aec150a588
#
_cell.length_a   1.000
_cell.length_b   1.000
_cell.length_c   1.000
_cell.angle_alpha   90.00
_cell.angle_beta   90.00
_cell.angle_gamma   90.00
#
_symmetry.space_group_name_H-M   'P 1'
#
loop_
_entity.id
_entity.type
_entity.pdbx_description
1 polymer ?
#
loop_
_entity_poly.entity_id
_entity_poly.type
_entity_poly.pdbx_seq_one_letter_code
_entity_poly.pdbx_strand_id
1 'polypeptide(L)'
;MDPSSPATTRFGRFRAALSESPPLLWAFVYFFCLLSGYYVLRPVREAMAASSDVQAVFPPAMIEFFAVRGLALKDFTLQVLFTCTFIIMLLLQPAYGWLVSRYPRRVFLPAVYGFFIGTLLLFYVLFDSGMPGRGMAFFLWIAVFNLFAVAVFWSFMADV
;
A
#
# COMPACT_ATOMS: atom_id res chain seq x y z
N MET A 1 -47.03 13.05 -33.62
CA MET A 1 -45.64 12.55 -33.57
C MET A 1 -44.77 13.76 -33.29
N ASP A 2 -44.36 13.94 -32.04
CA ASP A 2 -43.57 15.09 -31.59
C ASP A 2 -42.07 14.72 -31.70
N PRO A 3 -41.25 15.41 -32.50
CA PRO A 3 -39.85 15.06 -32.74
C PRO A 3 -38.87 15.73 -31.76
N SER A 4 -39.32 16.16 -30.58
CA SER A 4 -38.48 16.90 -29.61
C SER A 4 -38.17 16.14 -28.33
N SER A 5 -37.92 14.82 -28.40
CA SER A 5 -37.26 14.13 -27.28
C SER A 5 -35.76 14.25 -27.46
N PRO A 6 -35.04 15.05 -26.63
CA PRO A 6 -33.60 15.10 -26.70
C PRO A 6 -33.10 13.71 -26.32
N ALA A 7 -32.48 13.05 -27.27
CA ALA A 7 -31.68 11.86 -27.00
C ALA A 7 -30.68 12.23 -25.92
N THR A 8 -31.00 11.92 -24.65
CA THR A 8 -30.10 12.08 -23.55
C THR A 8 -28.91 11.19 -23.83
N THR A 9 -27.89 11.79 -24.41
CA THR A 9 -26.63 11.14 -24.75
C THR A 9 -26.17 10.41 -23.49
N ARG A 10 -25.68 9.17 -23.60
CA ARG A 10 -25.12 8.39 -22.47
C ARG A 10 -24.22 9.26 -21.59
N PHE A 11 -23.55 10.23 -22.18
CA PHE A 11 -22.71 11.22 -21.53
C PHE A 11 -23.49 12.23 -20.67
N GLY A 12 -24.67 12.64 -21.07
CA GLY A 12 -25.56 13.53 -20.31
C GLY A 12 -26.10 12.83 -19.04
N ARG A 13 -26.48 11.55 -19.18
CA ARG A 13 -26.93 10.73 -18.05
C ARG A 13 -25.79 10.47 -17.05
N PHE A 14 -24.57 10.23 -17.52
CA PHE A 14 -23.39 10.07 -16.69
C PHE A 14 -23.03 11.36 -15.93
N ARG A 15 -23.09 12.53 -16.60
CA ARG A 15 -22.90 13.84 -15.97
C ARG A 15 -23.97 14.13 -14.92
N ALA A 16 -25.23 13.83 -15.20
CA ALA A 16 -26.32 14.00 -14.24
C ALA A 16 -26.13 13.09 -13.03
N ALA A 17 -25.79 11.81 -13.22
CA ALA A 17 -25.51 10.88 -12.15
C ALA A 17 -24.30 11.32 -11.26
N LEU A 18 -23.26 11.88 -11.87
CA LEU A 18 -22.12 12.43 -11.13
C LEU A 18 -22.47 13.70 -10.33
N SER A 19 -23.35 14.56 -10.86
CA SER A 19 -23.80 15.77 -10.15
C SER A 19 -24.79 15.46 -9.02
N GLU A 20 -25.53 14.35 -9.13
CA GLU A 20 -26.46 13.88 -8.09
C GLU A 20 -25.78 13.05 -7.00
N SER A 21 -24.55 12.59 -7.21
CA SER A 21 -23.81 11.74 -6.26
C SER A 21 -22.41 12.29 -5.94
N PRO A 22 -22.29 13.47 -5.28
CA PRO A 22 -21.00 14.03 -4.88
C PRO A 22 -20.13 13.04 -4.08
N PRO A 23 -20.67 12.20 -3.17
CA PRO A 23 -19.88 11.24 -2.41
C PRO A 23 -19.17 10.21 -3.29
N LEU A 24 -19.82 9.75 -4.37
CA LEU A 24 -19.25 8.76 -5.29
C LEU A 24 -18.04 9.33 -6.04
N LEU A 25 -18.11 10.60 -6.48
CA LEU A 25 -17.01 11.27 -7.14
C LEU A 25 -15.79 11.42 -6.21
N TRP A 26 -16.03 11.84 -4.97
CA TRP A 26 -14.96 11.95 -3.96
C TRP A 26 -14.35 10.59 -3.62
N ALA A 27 -15.16 9.55 -3.50
CA ALA A 27 -14.69 8.18 -3.31
C ALA A 27 -13.80 7.70 -4.48
N PHE A 28 -14.22 8.01 -5.72
CA PHE A 28 -13.43 7.68 -6.93
C PHE A 28 -12.08 8.40 -6.94
N VAL A 29 -12.07 9.72 -6.71
CA VAL A 29 -10.82 10.52 -6.68
C VAL A 29 -9.90 10.02 -5.56
N TYR A 30 -10.44 9.76 -4.39
CA TYR A 30 -9.70 9.22 -3.27
C TYR A 30 -9.04 7.88 -3.60
N PHE A 31 -9.79 6.92 -4.15
CA PHE A 31 -9.27 5.60 -4.54
C PHE A 31 -8.24 5.71 -5.66
N PHE A 32 -8.49 6.57 -6.64
CA PHE A 32 -7.55 6.85 -7.72
C PHE A 32 -6.21 7.38 -7.18
N CYS A 33 -6.24 8.33 -6.25
CA CYS A 33 -5.02 8.85 -5.63
C CYS A 33 -4.26 7.78 -4.84
N LEU A 34 -4.97 6.92 -4.09
CA LEU A 34 -4.35 5.81 -3.36
C LEU A 34 -3.67 4.81 -4.29
N LEU A 35 -4.38 4.37 -5.34
CA LEU A 35 -3.83 3.44 -6.31
C LEU A 35 -2.66 4.04 -7.07
N SER A 36 -2.76 5.31 -7.48
CA SER A 36 -1.67 6.02 -8.17
C SER A 36 -0.43 6.07 -7.28
N GLY A 37 -0.57 6.41 -6.01
CA GLY A 37 0.53 6.38 -5.04
C GLY A 37 1.17 5.00 -4.92
N TYR A 38 0.36 3.94 -4.80
CA TYR A 38 0.84 2.56 -4.76
C TYR A 38 1.60 2.18 -6.04
N TYR A 39 1.05 2.49 -7.23
CA TYR A 39 1.67 2.15 -8.50
C TYR A 39 2.98 2.92 -8.76
N VAL A 40 3.14 4.12 -8.20
CA VAL A 40 4.42 4.84 -8.24
C VAL A 40 5.48 4.18 -7.36
N LEU A 41 5.09 3.66 -6.20
CA LEU A 41 6.00 3.00 -5.26
C LEU A 41 6.35 1.55 -5.64
N ARG A 42 5.49 0.87 -6.37
CA ARG A 42 5.64 -0.53 -6.76
C ARG A 42 6.93 -0.82 -7.55
N PRO A 43 7.31 -0.06 -8.60
CA PRO A 43 8.56 -0.28 -9.32
C PRO A 43 9.79 -0.17 -8.42
N VAL A 44 9.79 0.75 -7.45
CA VAL A 44 10.88 0.91 -6.48
C VAL A 44 11.02 -0.35 -5.62
N ARG A 45 9.90 -0.90 -5.15
CA ARG A 45 9.86 -2.17 -4.40
C ARG A 45 10.44 -3.32 -5.22
N GLU A 46 10.03 -3.45 -6.48
CA GLU A 46 10.49 -4.52 -7.38
C GLU A 46 11.97 -4.37 -7.73
N ALA A 47 12.44 -3.14 -7.95
CA ALA A 47 13.87 -2.86 -8.15
C ALA A 47 14.72 -3.23 -6.93
N MET A 48 14.24 -2.97 -5.72
CA MET A 48 14.92 -3.40 -4.49
C MET A 48 14.96 -4.92 -4.36
N ALA A 49 13.87 -5.60 -4.67
CA ALA A 49 13.81 -7.06 -4.61
C ALA A 49 14.70 -7.75 -5.66
N ALA A 50 14.93 -7.10 -6.81
CA ALA A 50 15.81 -7.56 -7.88
C ALA A 50 17.28 -7.12 -7.71
N SER A 51 17.60 -6.36 -6.65
CA SER A 51 18.96 -5.88 -6.41
C SER A 51 19.92 -7.04 -6.13
N SER A 52 21.09 -7.00 -6.76
CA SER A 52 22.19 -7.92 -6.50
C SER A 52 22.92 -7.64 -5.18
N ASP A 53 22.71 -6.46 -4.60
CA ASP A 53 23.30 -6.07 -3.32
C ASP A 53 22.48 -6.64 -2.15
N VAL A 54 22.90 -7.82 -1.71
CA VAL A 54 22.24 -8.54 -0.60
C VAL A 54 22.28 -7.74 0.71
N GLN A 55 23.32 -6.92 0.93
CA GLN A 55 23.44 -6.11 2.16
C GLN A 55 22.46 -4.92 2.15
N ALA A 56 22.19 -4.35 1.00
CA ALA A 56 21.16 -3.32 0.86
C ALA A 56 19.74 -3.88 1.10
N VAL A 57 19.51 -5.14 0.70
CA VAL A 57 18.20 -5.78 0.82
C VAL A 57 17.97 -6.35 2.20
N PHE A 58 18.90 -7.11 2.76
CA PHE A 58 18.72 -7.86 3.99
C PHE A 58 19.57 -7.33 5.16
N PRO A 59 19.04 -7.42 6.40
CA PRO A 59 19.84 -7.12 7.58
C PRO A 59 20.98 -8.15 7.77
N PRO A 60 22.14 -7.74 8.34
CA PRO A 60 23.30 -8.60 8.52
C PRO A 60 23.01 -9.90 9.24
N ALA A 61 22.18 -9.86 10.27
CA ALA A 61 21.77 -11.05 11.05
C ALA A 61 21.08 -12.13 10.18
N MET A 62 20.31 -11.74 9.16
CA MET A 62 19.71 -12.71 8.23
C MET A 62 20.76 -13.30 7.30
N ILE A 63 21.69 -12.48 6.82
CA ILE A 63 22.77 -12.93 5.93
C ILE A 63 23.62 -13.98 6.65
N GLU A 64 24.01 -13.71 7.90
CA GLU A 64 24.77 -14.65 8.72
C GLU A 64 23.98 -15.93 9.01
N PHE A 65 22.69 -15.83 9.34
CA PHE A 65 21.84 -17.00 9.61
C PHE A 65 21.78 -17.97 8.42
N PHE A 66 21.72 -17.49 7.20
CA PHE A 66 21.71 -18.31 5.99
C PHE A 66 23.13 -18.81 5.64
N ALA A 67 24.15 -17.96 5.81
CA ALA A 67 25.54 -18.32 5.53
C ALA A 67 26.04 -19.48 6.40
N VAL A 68 25.71 -19.50 7.69
CA VAL A 68 26.06 -20.60 8.62
C VAL A 68 25.44 -21.93 8.18
N ARG A 69 24.33 -21.88 7.44
CA ARG A 69 23.64 -23.08 6.89
C ARG A 69 24.09 -23.45 5.48
N GLY A 70 25.10 -22.77 4.94
CA GLY A 70 25.61 -23.01 3.59
C GLY A 70 24.66 -22.57 2.46
N LEU A 71 23.67 -21.71 2.78
CA LEU A 71 22.68 -21.21 1.80
C LEU A 71 23.05 -19.80 1.38
N ALA A 72 23.15 -19.58 0.07
CA ALA A 72 23.36 -18.25 -0.49
C ALA A 72 22.03 -17.50 -0.55
N LEU A 73 21.84 -16.52 0.33
CA LEU A 73 20.59 -15.75 0.45
C LEU A 73 20.16 -15.07 -0.87
N LYS A 74 21.14 -14.72 -1.74
CA LYS A 74 20.89 -14.14 -3.07
C LYS A 74 20.00 -15.02 -3.95
N ASP A 75 20.10 -16.34 -3.83
CA ASP A 75 19.38 -17.29 -4.67
C ASP A 75 17.90 -17.45 -4.19
N PHE A 76 17.61 -17.00 -2.98
CA PHE A 76 16.30 -17.10 -2.34
C PHE A 76 15.68 -15.74 -2.00
N THR A 77 16.22 -14.65 -2.56
CA THR A 77 15.79 -13.27 -2.22
C THR A 77 14.27 -13.09 -2.30
N LEU A 78 13.66 -13.45 -3.41
CA LEU A 78 12.21 -13.31 -3.60
C LEU A 78 11.41 -14.20 -2.64
N GLN A 79 11.82 -15.44 -2.47
CA GLN A 79 11.14 -16.40 -1.58
C GLN A 79 11.14 -15.89 -0.14
N VAL A 80 12.27 -15.38 0.33
CA VAL A 80 12.40 -14.83 1.69
C VAL A 80 11.55 -13.58 1.85
N LEU A 81 11.60 -12.65 0.90
CA LEU A 81 10.80 -11.42 0.93
C LEU A 81 9.29 -11.72 0.93
N PHE A 82 8.83 -12.63 0.09
CA PHE A 82 7.42 -13.01 0.04
C PHE A 82 6.99 -13.77 1.29
N THR A 83 7.83 -14.67 1.81
CA THR A 83 7.55 -15.39 3.06
C THR A 83 7.43 -14.43 4.24
N CYS A 84 8.36 -13.49 4.37
CA CYS A 84 8.29 -12.45 5.40
C CYS A 84 7.05 -11.56 5.24
N THR A 85 6.70 -11.20 4.00
CA THR A 85 5.47 -10.45 3.70
C THR A 85 4.24 -11.22 4.18
N PHE A 86 4.15 -12.50 3.84
CA PHE A 86 3.04 -13.36 4.27
C PHE A 86 2.90 -13.42 5.78
N ILE A 87 4.01 -13.66 6.50
CA ILE A 87 4.03 -13.71 7.96
C ILE A 87 3.58 -12.38 8.56
N ILE A 88 4.12 -11.26 8.10
CA ILE A 88 3.74 -9.94 8.59
C ILE A 88 2.26 -9.65 8.33
N MET A 89 1.76 -9.96 7.14
CA MET A 89 0.35 -9.79 6.81
C MET A 89 -0.56 -10.61 7.72
N LEU A 90 -0.17 -11.87 7.99
CA LEU A 90 -0.91 -12.75 8.90
C LEU A 90 -0.97 -12.19 10.32
N LEU A 91 0.14 -11.64 10.82
CA LEU A 91 0.23 -11.04 12.15
C LEU A 91 -0.50 -9.67 12.23
N LEU A 92 -0.52 -8.91 11.13
CA LEU A 92 -1.19 -7.61 11.09
C LEU A 92 -2.72 -7.73 11.01
N GLN A 93 -3.27 -8.80 10.46
CA GLN A 93 -4.71 -9.00 10.32
C GLN A 93 -5.47 -8.85 11.67
N PRO A 94 -5.12 -9.59 12.72
CA PRO A 94 -5.78 -9.43 14.02
C PRO A 94 -5.50 -8.05 14.65
N ALA A 95 -4.30 -7.50 14.47
CA ALA A 95 -3.95 -6.18 14.96
C ALA A 95 -4.80 -5.09 14.28
N TYR A 96 -5.00 -5.18 12.97
CA TYR A 96 -5.88 -4.29 12.23
C TYR A 96 -7.33 -4.39 12.70
N GLY A 97 -7.86 -5.61 12.84
CA GLY A 97 -9.21 -5.84 13.34
C GLY A 97 -9.44 -5.23 14.75
N TRP A 98 -8.48 -5.42 15.64
CA TRP A 98 -8.50 -4.81 16.97
C TRP A 98 -8.47 -3.27 16.91
N LEU A 99 -7.62 -2.71 16.06
CA LEU A 99 -7.44 -1.27 15.92
C LEU A 99 -8.73 -0.60 15.40
N VAL A 100 -9.36 -1.17 14.38
CA VAL A 100 -10.62 -0.66 13.80
C VAL A 100 -11.78 -0.78 14.80
N SER A 101 -11.81 -1.83 15.62
CA SER A 101 -12.86 -2.00 16.63
C SER A 101 -12.70 -1.05 17.83
N ARG A 102 -11.47 -0.60 18.13
CA ARG A 102 -11.16 0.19 19.33
C ARG A 102 -11.31 1.69 19.11
N TYR A 103 -11.03 2.20 17.91
CA TYR A 103 -10.97 3.63 17.65
C TYR A 103 -12.05 4.08 16.66
N PRO A 104 -12.69 5.24 16.91
CA PRO A 104 -13.64 5.81 15.97
C PRO A 104 -12.93 6.21 14.66
N ARG A 105 -13.59 5.98 13.54
CA ARG A 105 -13.02 6.20 12.20
C ARG A 105 -12.47 7.60 11.98
N ARG A 106 -13.09 8.63 12.59
CA ARG A 106 -12.66 10.04 12.50
C ARG A 106 -11.25 10.27 13.04
N VAL A 107 -10.80 9.44 13.99
CA VAL A 107 -9.44 9.53 14.57
C VAL A 107 -8.51 8.54 13.87
N PHE A 108 -9.02 7.36 13.55
CA PHE A 108 -8.24 6.29 12.94
C PHE A 108 -7.73 6.65 11.54
N LEU A 109 -8.59 7.20 10.65
CA LEU A 109 -8.17 7.54 9.29
C LEU A 109 -6.99 8.52 9.23
N PRO A 110 -7.07 9.72 9.84
CA PRO A 110 -5.95 10.67 9.78
C PRO A 110 -4.69 10.13 10.47
N ALA A 111 -4.84 9.33 11.53
CA ALA A 111 -3.70 8.70 12.20
C ALA A 111 -2.96 7.71 11.29
N VAL A 112 -3.70 6.86 10.56
CA VAL A 112 -3.12 5.91 9.60
C VAL A 112 -2.40 6.63 8.47
N TYR A 113 -3.01 7.65 7.88
CA TYR A 113 -2.36 8.44 6.83
C TYR A 113 -1.14 9.19 7.34
N GLY A 114 -1.24 9.82 8.49
CA GLY A 114 -0.11 10.50 9.13
C GLY A 114 1.06 9.55 9.39
N PHE A 115 0.77 8.33 9.86
CA PHE A 115 1.77 7.28 10.02
C PHE A 115 2.44 6.91 8.70
N PHE A 116 1.68 6.68 7.62
CA PHE A 116 2.25 6.31 6.32
C PHE A 116 3.04 7.46 5.69
N ILE A 117 2.59 8.71 5.80
CA ILE A 117 3.35 9.87 5.33
C ILE A 117 4.66 10.01 6.12
N GLY A 118 4.61 9.94 7.44
CA GLY A 118 5.79 10.03 8.30
C GLY A 118 6.81 8.92 8.03
N THR A 119 6.35 7.68 7.85
CA THR A 119 7.23 6.56 7.53
C THR A 119 7.78 6.63 6.11
N LEU A 120 7.04 7.19 5.15
CA LEU A 120 7.56 7.43 3.80
C LEU A 120 8.71 8.45 3.81
N LEU A 121 8.57 9.54 4.58
CA LEU A 121 9.63 10.51 4.80
C LEU A 121 10.85 9.88 5.51
N LEU A 122 10.59 9.00 6.48
CA LEU A 122 11.65 8.24 7.12
C LEU A 122 12.41 7.36 6.12
N PHE A 123 11.72 6.66 5.22
CA PHE A 123 12.36 5.87 4.17
C PHE A 123 13.19 6.72 3.22
N TYR A 124 12.74 7.94 2.89
CA TYR A 124 13.53 8.86 2.08
C TYR A 124 14.91 9.13 2.72
N VAL A 125 14.94 9.42 4.02
CA VAL A 125 16.20 9.60 4.77
C VAL A 125 16.99 8.30 4.88
N LEU A 126 16.31 7.17 5.08
CA LEU A 126 16.94 5.86 5.23
C LEU A 126 17.65 5.40 3.95
N PHE A 127 17.09 5.70 2.78
CA PHE A 127 17.73 5.40 1.49
C PHE A 127 19.01 6.21 1.27
N ASP A 128 19.02 7.48 1.70
CA ASP A 128 20.19 8.33 1.61
C ASP A 128 21.32 7.87 2.57
N SER A 129 20.96 7.37 3.75
CA SER A 129 21.92 6.90 4.76
C SER A 129 22.67 5.61 4.42
N GLY A 130 22.23 4.88 3.38
CA GLY A 130 22.86 3.61 2.97
C GLY A 130 22.73 2.45 3.96
N MET A 131 21.78 2.50 4.91
CA MET A 131 21.64 1.46 5.96
C MET A 131 21.36 0.07 5.36
N PRO A 132 21.98 -1.00 5.90
CA PRO A 132 21.71 -2.36 5.46
C PRO A 132 20.28 -2.79 5.82
N GLY A 133 19.68 -3.64 4.95
CA GLY A 133 18.33 -4.14 5.16
C GLY A 133 17.20 -3.17 4.77
N ARG A 134 17.52 -1.97 4.25
CA ARG A 134 16.52 -0.98 3.81
C ARG A 134 15.57 -1.52 2.74
N GLY A 135 16.07 -2.40 1.86
CA GLY A 135 15.26 -2.99 0.80
C GLY A 135 14.15 -3.88 1.33
N MET A 136 14.45 -4.77 2.28
CA MET A 136 13.46 -5.62 2.93
C MET A 136 12.44 -4.79 3.71
N ALA A 137 12.90 -3.83 4.52
CA ALA A 137 12.01 -2.98 5.29
C ALA A 137 11.02 -2.23 4.40
N PHE A 138 11.49 -1.66 3.29
CA PHE A 138 10.65 -0.95 2.32
C PHE A 138 9.70 -1.89 1.57
N PHE A 139 10.18 -3.08 1.18
CA PHE A 139 9.34 -4.09 0.52
C PHE A 139 8.15 -4.50 1.38
N LEU A 140 8.39 -4.78 2.66
CA LEU A 140 7.37 -5.14 3.64
C LEU A 140 6.43 -3.96 3.93
N TRP A 141 7.00 -2.76 4.07
CA TRP A 141 6.21 -1.55 4.33
C TRP A 141 5.20 -1.25 3.20
N ILE A 142 5.60 -1.35 1.92
CA ILE A 142 4.68 -1.16 0.80
C ILE A 142 3.55 -2.19 0.81
N ALA A 143 3.85 -3.44 1.16
CA ALA A 143 2.83 -4.47 1.28
C ALA A 143 1.81 -4.14 2.37
N VAL A 144 2.28 -3.69 3.53
CA VAL A 144 1.44 -3.22 4.65
C VAL A 144 0.63 -1.98 4.24
N PHE A 145 1.27 -1.00 3.59
CA PHE A 145 0.59 0.19 3.08
C PHE A 145 -0.58 -0.18 2.15
N ASN A 146 -0.35 -1.08 1.20
CA ASN A 146 -1.40 -1.51 0.27
C ASN A 146 -2.58 -2.18 1.00
N LEU A 147 -2.31 -3.05 1.97
CA LEU A 147 -3.35 -3.68 2.80
C LEU A 147 -4.21 -2.62 3.50
N PHE A 148 -3.56 -1.68 4.21
CA PHE A 148 -4.27 -0.64 4.95
C PHE A 148 -5.02 0.32 4.03
N ALA A 149 -4.40 0.75 2.93
CA ALA A 149 -5.01 1.66 1.97
C ALA A 149 -6.33 1.09 1.41
N VAL A 150 -6.32 -0.17 1.00
CA VAL A 150 -7.51 -0.86 0.48
C VAL A 150 -8.55 -1.08 1.59
N ALA A 151 -8.14 -1.53 2.77
CA ALA A 151 -9.04 -1.79 3.89
C ALA A 151 -9.73 -0.50 4.40
N VAL A 152 -8.97 0.60 4.50
CA VAL A 152 -9.50 1.92 4.88
C VAL A 152 -10.48 2.45 3.83
N PHE A 153 -10.17 2.28 2.55
CA PHE A 153 -11.07 2.65 1.45
C PHE A 153 -12.41 1.91 1.55
N TRP A 154 -12.40 0.58 1.70
CA TRP A 154 -13.63 -0.21 1.83
C TRP A 154 -14.41 0.15 3.11
N SER A 155 -13.70 0.46 4.18
CA SER A 155 -14.32 0.94 5.41
C SER A 155 -15.05 2.28 5.21
N PHE A 156 -14.48 3.18 4.39
CA PHE A 156 -15.12 4.44 4.01
C PHE A 156 -16.35 4.21 3.13
N MET A 157 -16.24 3.34 2.12
CA MET A 157 -17.34 3.04 1.19
C MET A 157 -18.54 2.36 1.86
N ALA A 158 -18.34 1.65 2.95
CA ALA A 158 -19.43 1.01 3.69
C ALA A 158 -20.33 2.02 4.45
N ASP A 159 -19.90 3.28 4.58
CA ASP A 159 -20.65 4.34 5.26
C ASP A 159 -21.30 5.36 4.32
N VAL A 160 -21.06 5.25 3.01
CA VAL A 160 -21.64 6.11 1.96
C VAL A 160 -22.84 5.42 1.33
#